data_62b19117ff461dea511c26a73ab9e577
#
_entry.id   62b19117ff461dea511c26a73ab9e577
#
_cell.length_a   1.000
_cell.length_b   1.000
_cell.length_c   1.000
_cell.angle_alpha   90.00
_cell.angle_beta   90.00
_cell.angle_gamma   90.00
#
_symmetry.space_group_name_H-M   'P 1'
#
loop_
_entity.id
_entity.type
_entity.pdbx_description
1 polymer ?
#
loop_
_entity_poly.entity_id
_entity_poly.type
_entity_poly.pdbx_seq_one_letter_code
_entity_poly.pdbx_strand_id
1 'polypeptide(L)'
;LLGTSCSKFQGEDEKNNMINFKDTKNICLGRIEFTVPKETDVKFGTFSFDGSDFEIVEDVTTLDQYDQFIKDKIENLKKQQHETEANLLKFEKMGSLKLNQRSVSHIIAYRPNKYTDGLFYIDAYIYLNRKLIRMKSPVDTDKLMDGLRRTENIIQNFKLKSLKGPNQAGLCWKDYFIADDMTENRFFLSEAFLFFPSYPEVMMNIENRARDESDTPIIQMIQKNREQIPEELKRVFKVSDIRSGSREINGLKGEEVLTHYQPRLSFGRGFESGVWQYLGTLDNPKDSYIYVGLKGVRDSIDKENSSISQKQILQLNDFVLNNIKISPFNQGKSDD
;
A
#
# COMPACT_ATOMS: atom_id res chain seq x y z
N LEU A 1 -52.32 11.52 45.52
CA LEU A 1 -50.91 11.83 45.63
C LEU A 1 -50.16 10.78 44.86
N LEU A 2 -49.99 10.98 43.57
CA LEU A 2 -49.08 10.20 42.63
C LEU A 2 -47.88 11.08 42.31
N GLY A 3 -46.75 10.76 42.92
CA GLY A 3 -45.47 11.38 42.63
C GLY A 3 -44.88 10.80 41.36
N THR A 4 -44.85 11.58 40.30
CA THR A 4 -44.07 11.30 39.08
C THR A 4 -42.61 11.56 39.36
N SER A 5 -41.86 10.47 39.53
CA SER A 5 -40.38 10.50 39.54
C SER A 5 -39.87 10.71 38.11
N CYS A 6 -39.50 11.93 37.80
CA CYS A 6 -38.63 12.20 36.64
C CYS A 6 -37.23 11.65 36.93
N SER A 7 -36.91 10.47 36.42
CA SER A 7 -35.55 10.03 36.34
C SER A 7 -34.81 10.96 35.38
N LYS A 8 -33.94 11.82 35.91
CA LYS A 8 -32.91 12.50 35.15
C LYS A 8 -32.04 11.42 34.47
N PHE A 9 -32.13 11.35 33.15
CA PHE A 9 -31.08 10.76 32.38
C PHE A 9 -29.84 11.60 32.68
N GLN A 10 -29.01 11.13 33.59
CA GLN A 10 -27.64 11.60 33.71
C GLN A 10 -26.97 11.13 32.45
N GLY A 11 -26.62 12.08 31.57
CA GLY A 11 -25.65 11.85 30.51
C GLY A 11 -24.41 11.30 31.18
N GLU A 12 -24.09 10.06 30.89
CA GLU A 12 -22.80 9.50 31.25
C GLU A 12 -21.74 10.41 30.64
N ASP A 13 -20.92 10.96 31.51
CA ASP A 13 -19.67 11.65 31.12
C ASP A 13 -18.92 10.74 30.15
N GLU A 14 -18.91 11.07 28.87
CA GLU A 14 -17.97 10.53 27.91
C GLU A 14 -16.58 10.77 28.51
N LYS A 15 -16.05 9.78 29.21
CA LYS A 15 -14.70 9.81 29.71
C LYS A 15 -13.81 10.11 28.53
N ASN A 16 -13.22 11.27 28.57
CA ASN A 16 -12.33 11.87 27.59
C ASN A 16 -11.02 11.06 27.47
N ASN A 17 -11.11 9.76 27.20
CA ASN A 17 -9.97 8.89 27.01
C ASN A 17 -9.35 9.21 25.65
N MET A 18 -8.45 10.20 25.66
CA MET A 18 -7.56 10.47 24.52
C MET A 18 -6.70 9.23 24.26
N ILE A 19 -6.56 8.84 23.00
CA ILE A 19 -5.62 7.77 22.62
C ILE A 19 -4.21 8.21 22.98
N ASN A 20 -3.49 7.35 23.70
CA ASN A 20 -2.12 7.63 24.07
C ASN A 20 -1.15 6.97 23.09
N PHE A 21 -0.49 7.77 22.27
CA PHE A 21 0.46 7.35 21.25
C PHE A 21 1.91 7.28 21.77
N LYS A 22 2.14 6.78 22.99
CA LYS A 22 3.51 6.73 23.57
C LYS A 22 4.42 5.76 22.84
N ASP A 23 3.92 4.57 22.51
CA ASP A 23 4.69 3.54 21.83
C ASP A 23 4.32 3.52 20.34
N THR A 24 5.31 3.78 19.51
CA THR A 24 5.10 3.91 18.06
C THR A 24 6.14 3.12 17.27
N LYS A 25 5.84 2.87 16.01
CA LYS A 25 6.79 2.34 15.02
C LYS A 25 6.71 3.11 13.72
N ASN A 26 7.85 3.24 13.05
CA ASN A 26 7.95 3.87 11.74
C ASN A 26 7.78 2.82 10.63
N ILE A 27 6.98 3.16 9.65
CA ILE A 27 6.72 2.36 8.46
C ILE A 27 7.26 3.14 7.26
N CYS A 28 8.00 2.45 6.39
CA CYS A 28 8.43 2.97 5.11
C CYS A 28 7.64 2.25 4.01
N LEU A 29 7.02 3.02 3.12
CA LEU A 29 6.14 2.54 2.05
C LEU A 29 6.39 3.33 0.76
N GLY A 30 6.85 2.65 -0.30
CA GLY A 30 7.23 3.38 -1.49
C GLY A 30 8.29 4.43 -1.18
N ARG A 31 7.97 5.69 -1.41
CA ARG A 31 8.86 6.85 -1.18
C ARG A 31 8.51 7.65 0.06
N ILE A 32 7.60 7.17 0.89
CA ILE A 32 7.16 7.85 2.11
C ILE A 32 7.50 7.08 3.38
N GLU A 33 7.55 7.81 4.47
CA GLU A 33 7.57 7.27 5.82
C GLU A 33 6.39 7.81 6.61
N PHE A 34 5.85 6.99 7.50
CA PHE A 34 4.82 7.40 8.45
C PHE A 34 4.94 6.63 9.75
N THR A 35 4.37 7.18 10.81
CA THR A 35 4.41 6.60 12.15
C THR A 35 3.02 6.09 12.52
N VAL A 36 2.98 4.89 13.12
CA VAL A 36 1.75 4.27 13.64
C VAL A 36 1.96 3.82 15.09
N PRO A 37 0.88 3.61 15.86
CA PRO A 37 0.97 2.92 17.15
C PRO A 37 1.71 1.58 16.98
N LYS A 38 2.48 1.18 18.00
CA LYS A 38 3.35 0.00 17.92
C LYS A 38 2.58 -1.31 17.66
N GLU A 39 1.39 -1.43 18.23
CA GLU A 39 0.50 -2.59 18.10
C GLU A 39 -0.21 -2.67 16.75
N THR A 40 -0.19 -1.62 15.92
CA THR A 40 -0.85 -1.61 14.61
C THR A 40 -0.38 -2.79 13.77
N ASP A 41 -1.32 -3.62 13.30
CA ASP A 41 -1.04 -4.64 12.29
C ASP A 41 -0.98 -3.96 10.90
N VAL A 42 0.16 -4.08 10.23
CA VAL A 42 0.42 -3.47 8.92
C VAL A 42 0.47 -4.58 7.87
N LYS A 43 -0.54 -4.64 7.02
CA LYS A 43 -0.58 -5.55 5.87
C LYS A 43 -0.22 -4.79 4.61
N PHE A 44 0.89 -5.18 4.00
CA PHE A 44 1.29 -4.61 2.72
C PHE A 44 0.44 -5.24 1.62
N GLY A 45 -0.14 -4.38 0.79
CA GLY A 45 -0.89 -4.73 -0.42
C GLY A 45 0.02 -4.87 -1.64
N THR A 46 -0.45 -4.37 -2.75
CA THR A 46 0.28 -4.36 -4.03
C THR A 46 1.60 -3.59 -3.90
N PHE A 47 2.63 -4.15 -4.50
CA PHE A 47 3.87 -3.43 -4.74
C PHE A 47 4.33 -3.71 -6.17
N SER A 48 4.43 -2.63 -6.94
CA SER A 48 4.90 -2.67 -8.32
C SER A 48 5.98 -1.61 -8.54
N PHE A 49 6.98 -1.93 -9.33
CA PHE A 49 8.03 -0.98 -9.72
C PHE A 49 8.50 -1.27 -11.14
N ASP A 50 8.54 -0.24 -11.97
CA ASP A 50 9.05 -0.25 -13.34
C ASP A 50 8.47 -1.41 -14.20
N GLY A 51 7.13 -1.56 -14.11
CA GLY A 51 6.38 -2.59 -14.86
C GLY A 51 6.52 -4.02 -14.31
N SER A 52 7.02 -4.17 -13.10
CA SER A 52 7.16 -5.45 -12.40
C SER A 52 6.35 -5.47 -11.12
N ASP A 53 5.59 -6.55 -10.90
CA ASP A 53 4.86 -6.81 -9.65
C ASP A 53 5.68 -7.70 -8.74
N PHE A 54 5.63 -7.46 -7.43
CA PHE A 54 6.40 -8.17 -6.42
C PHE A 54 5.50 -8.93 -5.46
N GLU A 55 5.87 -10.16 -5.16
CA GLU A 55 5.20 -10.98 -4.15
C GLU A 55 6.23 -11.79 -3.33
N ILE A 56 5.84 -12.17 -2.10
CA ILE A 56 6.61 -13.14 -1.30
C ILE A 56 5.97 -14.50 -1.48
N VAL A 57 6.79 -15.50 -1.84
CA VAL A 57 6.38 -16.90 -1.90
C VAL A 57 6.60 -17.51 -0.51
N GLU A 58 5.52 -17.68 0.23
CA GLU A 58 5.56 -17.98 1.69
C GLU A 58 6.16 -19.38 2.01
N ASP A 59 5.99 -20.38 1.12
CA ASP A 59 6.36 -21.77 1.39
C ASP A 59 7.86 -22.07 1.18
N VAL A 60 8.66 -21.07 0.78
CA VAL A 60 10.09 -21.25 0.47
C VAL A 60 10.94 -20.47 1.47
N THR A 61 11.48 -21.18 2.46
CA THR A 61 12.23 -20.59 3.59
C THR A 61 13.67 -21.06 3.68
N THR A 62 14.06 -22.07 2.88
CA THR A 62 15.43 -22.59 2.80
C THR A 62 15.99 -22.55 1.39
N LEU A 63 17.31 -22.60 1.24
CA LEU A 63 17.96 -22.59 -0.05
C LEU A 63 17.62 -23.88 -0.85
N ASP A 64 17.55 -25.03 -0.19
CA ASP A 64 17.17 -26.30 -0.84
C ASP A 64 15.74 -26.25 -1.40
N GLN A 65 14.81 -25.64 -0.65
CA GLN A 65 13.44 -25.42 -1.14
C GLN A 65 13.43 -24.45 -2.33
N TYR A 66 14.26 -23.43 -2.30
CA TYR A 66 14.43 -22.52 -3.44
C TYR A 66 14.94 -23.25 -4.67
N ASP A 67 16.01 -24.04 -4.54
CA ASP A 67 16.59 -24.78 -5.67
C ASP A 67 15.58 -25.77 -6.27
N GLN A 68 14.83 -26.47 -5.42
CA GLN A 68 13.78 -27.38 -5.87
C GLN A 68 12.65 -26.62 -6.56
N PHE A 69 12.19 -25.50 -6.00
CA PHE A 69 11.15 -24.65 -6.59
C PHE A 69 11.53 -24.18 -7.99
N ILE A 70 12.76 -23.68 -8.17
CA ILE A 70 13.26 -23.23 -9.47
C ILE A 70 13.34 -24.37 -10.47
N LYS A 71 13.89 -25.51 -10.04
CA LYS A 71 13.98 -26.72 -10.87
C LYS A 71 12.61 -27.18 -11.37
N ASP A 72 11.64 -27.29 -10.48
CA ASP A 72 10.27 -27.73 -10.80
C ASP A 72 9.60 -26.73 -11.77
N LYS A 73 9.80 -25.43 -11.57
CA LYS A 73 9.29 -24.40 -12.46
C LYS A 73 9.84 -24.53 -13.87
N ILE A 74 11.16 -24.70 -14.01
CA ILE A 74 11.84 -24.84 -15.30
C ILE A 74 11.41 -26.13 -15.99
N GLU A 75 11.39 -27.25 -15.28
CA GLU A 75 10.97 -28.54 -15.84
C GLU A 75 9.50 -28.50 -16.31
N ASN A 76 8.63 -27.83 -15.57
CA ASN A 76 7.23 -27.68 -15.95
C ASN A 76 7.10 -26.85 -17.24
N LEU A 77 7.83 -25.74 -17.37
CA LEU A 77 7.84 -24.92 -18.59
C LEU A 77 8.40 -25.68 -19.79
N LYS A 78 9.44 -26.50 -19.61
CA LYS A 78 10.03 -27.35 -20.67
C LYS A 78 9.10 -28.47 -21.14
N LYS A 79 8.21 -28.97 -20.27
CA LYS A 79 7.23 -30.02 -20.60
C LYS A 79 6.03 -29.50 -21.37
N GLN A 80 5.73 -28.20 -21.28
CA GLN A 80 4.61 -27.60 -21.96
C GLN A 80 4.97 -27.16 -23.38
N GLN A 81 4.23 -27.66 -24.39
CA GLN A 81 4.44 -27.29 -25.78
C GLN A 81 3.91 -25.89 -26.10
N HIS A 82 4.56 -25.23 -27.02
CA HIS A 82 4.07 -23.99 -27.65
C HIS A 82 3.83 -24.24 -29.15
N GLU A 83 2.89 -23.52 -29.79
CA GLU A 83 2.55 -23.76 -31.20
C GLU A 83 3.70 -23.45 -32.17
N THR A 84 4.48 -22.42 -31.88
CA THR A 84 5.54 -21.94 -32.76
C THR A 84 6.97 -22.20 -32.21
N GLU A 85 7.08 -22.54 -30.92
CA GLU A 85 8.37 -22.79 -30.25
C GLU A 85 8.38 -24.23 -29.65
N ALA A 86 9.55 -24.76 -29.34
CA ALA A 86 9.69 -26.13 -28.81
C ALA A 86 8.94 -26.33 -27.46
N ASN A 87 8.94 -25.29 -26.62
CA ASN A 87 8.25 -25.30 -25.31
C ASN A 87 8.01 -23.85 -24.84
N LEU A 88 7.41 -23.69 -23.64
CA LEU A 88 7.12 -22.34 -23.11
C LEU A 88 8.36 -21.59 -22.62
N LEU A 89 9.43 -22.30 -22.22
CA LEU A 89 10.64 -21.67 -21.72
C LEU A 89 11.44 -21.01 -22.85
N LYS A 90 11.71 -19.71 -22.72
CA LYS A 90 12.52 -18.96 -23.70
C LYS A 90 13.93 -18.64 -23.22
N PHE A 91 14.06 -18.29 -21.95
CA PHE A 91 15.31 -17.83 -21.38
C PHE A 91 15.44 -18.25 -19.91
N GLU A 92 16.66 -18.60 -19.52
CA GLU A 92 17.01 -18.97 -18.16
C GLU A 92 18.39 -18.42 -17.82
N LYS A 93 18.51 -17.72 -16.68
CA LYS A 93 19.80 -17.24 -16.18
C LYS A 93 19.83 -17.26 -14.66
N MET A 94 20.80 -17.96 -14.10
CA MET A 94 21.12 -17.87 -12.68
C MET A 94 22.09 -16.70 -12.45
N GLY A 95 21.86 -15.92 -11.40
CA GLY A 95 22.71 -14.82 -10.98
C GLY A 95 23.00 -14.89 -9.47
N SER A 96 24.10 -14.29 -9.06
CA SER A 96 24.36 -14.01 -7.65
C SER A 96 24.14 -12.52 -7.40
N LEU A 97 23.37 -12.19 -6.38
CA LEU A 97 23.28 -10.83 -5.89
C LEU A 97 24.64 -10.45 -5.27
N LYS A 98 25.20 -9.30 -5.62
CA LYS A 98 26.48 -8.80 -5.06
C LYS A 98 26.44 -8.59 -3.54
N LEU A 99 25.31 -8.82 -2.87
CA LEU A 99 24.99 -8.37 -1.53
C LEU A 99 25.43 -9.25 -0.37
N ASN A 100 25.75 -10.51 -0.59
CA ASN A 100 26.34 -11.43 0.38
C ASN A 100 26.35 -12.86 -0.19
N GLN A 101 27.23 -13.73 0.27
CA GLN A 101 27.36 -15.13 -0.13
C GLN A 101 26.11 -16.01 0.10
N ARG A 102 24.98 -15.45 0.56
CA ARG A 102 23.72 -16.18 0.88
C ARG A 102 22.51 -15.68 0.08
N SER A 103 22.69 -14.88 -0.93
CA SER A 103 21.61 -14.39 -1.78
C SER A 103 21.83 -14.91 -3.20
N VAL A 104 20.79 -15.51 -3.76
CA VAL A 104 20.78 -16.02 -5.13
C VAL A 104 19.58 -15.45 -5.87
N SER A 105 19.71 -15.31 -7.18
CA SER A 105 18.59 -14.96 -8.04
C SER A 105 18.54 -15.83 -9.27
N HIS A 106 17.34 -16.01 -9.82
CA HIS A 106 17.12 -16.73 -11.05
C HIS A 106 16.12 -15.96 -11.91
N ILE A 107 16.44 -15.73 -13.16
CA ILE A 107 15.58 -15.04 -14.13
C ILE A 107 15.10 -16.07 -15.13
N ILE A 108 13.80 -16.15 -15.34
CA ILE A 108 13.15 -17.04 -16.30
C ILE A 108 12.23 -16.21 -17.18
N ALA A 109 12.40 -16.27 -18.51
CA ALA A 109 11.42 -15.72 -19.43
C ALA A 109 10.68 -16.85 -20.15
N TYR A 110 9.37 -16.73 -20.24
CA TYR A 110 8.51 -17.78 -20.77
C TYR A 110 7.23 -17.24 -21.39
N ARG A 111 6.63 -18.02 -22.32
CA ARG A 111 5.31 -17.75 -22.86
C ARG A 111 4.23 -18.03 -21.83
N PRO A 112 3.18 -17.20 -21.69
CA PRO A 112 2.09 -17.42 -20.72
C PRO A 112 1.36 -18.74 -20.91
N ASN A 113 1.18 -19.14 -22.16
CA ASN A 113 0.50 -20.38 -22.58
C ASN A 113 0.91 -20.74 -24.02
N LYS A 114 0.43 -21.87 -24.51
CA LYS A 114 0.78 -22.42 -25.83
C LYS A 114 0.33 -21.60 -27.04
N TYR A 115 -0.58 -20.64 -26.87
CA TYR A 115 -1.20 -19.86 -27.95
C TYR A 115 -0.73 -18.40 -28.01
N THR A 116 0.06 -17.95 -27.04
CA THR A 116 0.38 -16.52 -26.91
C THR A 116 1.75 -16.22 -27.52
N ASP A 117 1.77 -15.60 -28.72
CA ASP A 117 3.00 -15.17 -29.41
C ASP A 117 3.42 -13.74 -29.10
N GLY A 118 2.47 -12.87 -28.74
CA GLY A 118 2.71 -11.42 -28.56
C GLY A 118 3.35 -11.04 -27.21
N LEU A 119 3.39 -11.95 -26.23
CA LEU A 119 3.76 -11.64 -24.85
C LEU A 119 4.71 -12.69 -24.26
N PHE A 120 5.69 -12.22 -23.47
CA PHE A 120 6.44 -13.02 -22.51
C PHE A 120 6.13 -12.57 -21.08
N TYR A 121 6.25 -13.49 -20.12
CA TYR A 121 6.49 -13.15 -18.73
C TYR A 121 7.98 -13.33 -18.42
N ILE A 122 8.52 -12.36 -17.69
CA ILE A 122 9.82 -12.48 -17.06
C ILE A 122 9.57 -12.60 -15.57
N ASP A 123 9.87 -13.78 -15.01
CA ASP A 123 9.86 -13.99 -13.56
C ASP A 123 11.31 -13.92 -13.07
N ALA A 124 11.55 -13.07 -12.07
CA ALA A 124 12.80 -13.11 -11.32
C ALA A 124 12.51 -13.62 -9.90
N TYR A 125 13.24 -14.62 -9.50
CA TYR A 125 13.15 -15.26 -8.20
C TYR A 125 14.38 -14.87 -7.37
N ILE A 126 14.16 -14.14 -6.28
CA ILE A 126 15.22 -13.60 -5.42
C ILE A 126 15.10 -14.27 -4.05
N TYR A 127 16.06 -15.13 -3.69
CA TYR A 127 16.13 -15.67 -2.35
C TYR A 127 17.01 -14.78 -1.48
N LEU A 128 16.40 -14.14 -0.49
CA LEU A 128 17.06 -13.17 0.37
C LEU A 128 16.46 -13.23 1.78
N ASN A 129 17.32 -13.35 2.81
CA ASN A 129 16.92 -13.42 4.20
C ASN A 129 15.84 -14.47 4.50
N ARG A 130 16.04 -15.72 4.00
CA ARG A 130 15.13 -16.86 4.20
C ARG A 130 13.72 -16.64 3.62
N LYS A 131 13.58 -15.76 2.64
CA LYS A 131 12.33 -15.53 1.92
C LYS A 131 12.60 -15.58 0.43
N LEU A 132 11.68 -16.15 -0.30
CA LEU A 132 11.65 -16.10 -1.75
C LEU A 132 10.76 -14.95 -2.19
N ILE A 133 11.34 -13.99 -2.88
CA ILE A 133 10.64 -12.90 -3.54
C ILE A 133 10.52 -13.26 -5.02
N ARG A 134 9.33 -13.19 -5.55
CA ARG A 134 9.06 -13.26 -6.98
C ARG A 134 8.79 -11.86 -7.50
N MET A 135 9.47 -11.49 -8.56
CA MET A 135 9.19 -10.32 -9.37
C MET A 135 8.67 -10.80 -10.73
N LYS A 136 7.50 -10.33 -11.16
CA LYS A 136 6.86 -10.73 -12.42
C LYS A 136 6.66 -9.53 -13.32
N SER A 137 7.15 -9.59 -14.55
CA SER A 137 7.05 -8.53 -15.55
C SER A 137 6.43 -9.08 -16.84
N PRO A 138 5.28 -8.59 -17.29
CA PRO A 138 4.81 -8.82 -18.65
C PRO A 138 5.66 -7.97 -19.61
N VAL A 139 6.00 -8.52 -20.78
CA VAL A 139 6.79 -7.81 -21.78
C VAL A 139 6.40 -8.26 -23.19
N ASP A 140 6.26 -7.31 -24.11
CA ASP A 140 6.00 -7.61 -25.52
C ASP A 140 7.18 -8.38 -26.14
N THR A 141 6.88 -9.24 -27.08
CA THR A 141 7.85 -10.15 -27.70
C THR A 141 9.07 -9.40 -28.30
N ASP A 142 8.85 -8.27 -28.93
CA ASP A 142 9.88 -7.42 -29.52
C ASP A 142 10.75 -6.68 -28.48
N LYS A 143 10.27 -6.57 -27.24
CA LYS A 143 10.94 -5.88 -26.11
C LYS A 143 11.56 -6.84 -25.09
N LEU A 144 11.61 -8.16 -25.38
CA LEU A 144 12.12 -9.15 -24.42
C LEU A 144 13.49 -8.81 -23.85
N MET A 145 14.44 -8.39 -24.70
CA MET A 145 15.82 -8.06 -24.27
C MET A 145 15.86 -6.82 -23.37
N ASP A 146 15.02 -5.84 -23.63
CA ASP A 146 14.91 -4.64 -22.79
C ASP A 146 14.28 -4.99 -21.45
N GLY A 147 13.25 -5.85 -21.46
CA GLY A 147 12.64 -6.39 -20.24
C GLY A 147 13.64 -7.16 -19.38
N LEU A 148 14.46 -8.03 -19.98
CA LEU A 148 15.50 -8.77 -19.25
C LEU A 148 16.53 -7.82 -18.64
N ARG A 149 17.02 -6.83 -19.38
CA ARG A 149 17.98 -5.83 -18.89
C ARG A 149 17.41 -5.01 -17.73
N ARG A 150 16.14 -4.58 -17.85
CA ARG A 150 15.41 -3.88 -16.76
C ARG A 150 15.30 -4.77 -15.52
N THR A 151 14.92 -6.03 -15.68
CA THR A 151 14.83 -7.01 -14.60
C THR A 151 16.17 -7.18 -13.88
N GLU A 152 17.27 -7.33 -14.62
CA GLU A 152 18.63 -7.43 -14.04
C GLU A 152 19.01 -6.17 -13.26
N ASN A 153 18.69 -5.00 -13.78
CA ASN A 153 18.94 -3.72 -13.09
C ASN A 153 18.17 -3.62 -11.77
N ILE A 154 16.88 -3.99 -11.75
CA ILE A 154 16.09 -3.99 -10.54
C ILE A 154 16.69 -4.97 -9.50
N ILE A 155 17.04 -6.18 -9.90
CA ILE A 155 17.67 -7.18 -9.02
C ILE A 155 18.98 -6.65 -8.41
N GLN A 156 19.82 -5.98 -9.19
CA GLN A 156 21.10 -5.42 -8.72
C GLN A 156 20.91 -4.34 -7.66
N ASN A 157 19.78 -3.64 -7.71
CA ASN A 157 19.41 -2.56 -6.79
C ASN A 157 18.49 -3.03 -5.63
N PHE A 158 18.06 -4.29 -5.64
CA PHE A 158 17.21 -4.87 -4.61
C PHE A 158 18.02 -5.35 -3.41
N LYS A 159 17.67 -4.94 -2.19
CA LYS A 159 18.40 -5.27 -0.96
C LYS A 159 17.50 -5.30 0.27
N LEU A 160 18.00 -5.83 1.38
CA LEU A 160 17.36 -5.68 2.69
C LEU A 160 17.41 -4.20 3.12
N LYS A 161 16.33 -3.75 3.72
CA LYS A 161 16.27 -2.44 4.35
C LYS A 161 17.19 -2.42 5.56
N SER A 162 18.07 -1.43 5.64
CA SER A 162 18.92 -1.23 6.82
C SER A 162 18.08 -0.77 8.01
N LEU A 163 18.44 -1.19 9.22
CA LEU A 163 17.84 -0.70 10.47
C LEU A 163 18.04 0.81 10.67
N LYS A 164 19.10 1.38 10.09
CA LYS A 164 19.38 2.82 10.10
C LYS A 164 18.67 3.58 8.98
N GLY A 165 17.81 2.89 8.20
CA GLY A 165 17.26 3.40 6.96
C GLY A 165 18.20 3.24 5.76
N PRO A 166 17.71 3.41 4.53
CA PRO A 166 18.54 3.41 3.34
C PRO A 166 19.42 4.68 3.30
N ASN A 167 20.65 4.55 2.82
CA ASN A 167 21.58 5.69 2.67
C ASN A 167 21.43 6.41 1.33
N GLN A 168 20.47 6.01 0.53
CA GLN A 168 20.26 6.47 -0.85
C GLN A 168 18.78 6.52 -1.19
N ALA A 169 18.44 7.25 -2.24
CA ALA A 169 17.09 7.34 -2.77
C ALA A 169 16.57 5.97 -3.25
N GLY A 170 15.25 5.76 -3.18
CA GLY A 170 14.61 4.54 -3.63
C GLY A 170 13.25 4.29 -3.02
N LEU A 171 12.82 3.04 -3.09
CA LEU A 171 11.50 2.59 -2.65
C LEU A 171 11.59 1.53 -1.56
N CYS A 172 10.75 1.66 -0.55
CA CYS A 172 10.59 0.65 0.49
C CYS A 172 9.41 -0.29 0.21
N TRP A 173 9.61 -1.56 0.48
CA TRP A 173 8.56 -2.56 0.49
C TRP A 173 8.83 -3.60 1.57
N LYS A 174 8.01 -3.62 2.62
CA LYS A 174 8.21 -4.49 3.79
C LYS A 174 9.63 -4.31 4.39
N ASP A 175 10.41 -5.38 4.43
CA ASP A 175 11.79 -5.41 4.91
C ASP A 175 12.82 -5.13 3.79
N TYR A 176 12.35 -4.81 2.59
CA TYR A 176 13.17 -4.66 1.40
C TYR A 176 13.23 -3.21 0.93
N PHE A 177 14.23 -2.94 0.13
CA PHE A 177 14.48 -1.65 -0.47
C PHE A 177 15.00 -1.82 -1.91
N ILE A 178 14.46 -1.04 -2.83
CA ILE A 178 14.97 -0.92 -4.20
C ILE A 178 15.62 0.44 -4.33
N ALA A 179 16.93 0.46 -4.57
CA ALA A 179 17.64 1.70 -4.86
C ALA A 179 17.20 2.25 -6.20
N ASP A 180 16.85 3.52 -6.24
CA ASP A 180 16.42 4.24 -7.43
C ASP A 180 16.97 5.67 -7.34
N ASP A 181 17.74 6.08 -8.34
CA ASP A 181 18.37 7.40 -8.40
C ASP A 181 17.39 8.53 -8.71
N MET A 182 16.14 8.17 -9.06
CA MET A 182 15.07 9.11 -9.41
C MET A 182 15.43 10.06 -10.57
N THR A 183 16.26 9.62 -11.49
CA THR A 183 16.60 10.39 -12.70
C THR A 183 15.56 10.18 -13.79
N GLU A 184 14.81 9.08 -13.73
CA GLU A 184 13.74 8.73 -14.66
C GLU A 184 12.42 8.61 -13.94
N ASN A 185 11.33 9.04 -14.59
CA ASN A 185 9.98 8.83 -14.08
C ASN A 185 9.54 7.39 -14.30
N ARG A 186 9.90 6.51 -13.36
CA ARG A 186 9.49 5.10 -13.37
C ARG A 186 8.18 4.95 -12.60
N PHE A 187 7.24 4.23 -13.19
CA PHE A 187 6.00 3.89 -12.50
C PHE A 187 6.30 3.05 -11.26
N PHE A 188 5.67 3.38 -10.16
CA PHE A 188 5.63 2.54 -8.96
C PHE A 188 4.27 2.66 -8.28
N LEU A 189 3.90 1.62 -7.57
CA LEU A 189 2.73 1.56 -6.69
C LEU A 189 3.12 0.80 -5.43
N SER A 190 2.76 1.33 -4.29
CA SER A 190 2.97 0.70 -2.99
C SER A 190 1.78 0.96 -2.08
N GLU A 191 1.20 -0.11 -1.54
CA GLU A 191 0.00 -0.06 -0.68
C GLU A 191 0.25 -0.67 0.68
N ALA A 192 -0.39 -0.12 1.70
CA ALA A 192 -0.46 -0.69 3.03
C ALA A 192 -1.85 -0.50 3.64
N PHE A 193 -2.30 -1.51 4.37
CA PHE A 193 -3.53 -1.50 5.16
C PHE A 193 -3.16 -1.56 6.63
N LEU A 194 -3.71 -0.64 7.42
CA LEU A 194 -3.46 -0.51 8.85
C LEU A 194 -4.69 -0.99 9.61
N PHE A 195 -4.49 -1.96 10.47
CA PHE A 195 -5.50 -2.49 11.38
C PHE A 195 -5.04 -2.20 12.81
N PHE A 196 -5.95 -1.72 13.63
CA PHE A 196 -5.66 -1.29 14.98
C PHE A 196 -6.29 -2.28 15.97
N PRO A 197 -5.53 -3.21 16.58
CA PRO A 197 -6.09 -4.26 17.44
C PRO A 197 -6.92 -3.72 18.61
N SER A 198 -6.53 -2.56 19.16
CA SER A 198 -7.30 -1.86 20.20
C SER A 198 -8.56 -1.16 19.68
N TYR A 199 -8.73 -1.05 18.37
CA TYR A 199 -9.84 -0.39 17.68
C TYR A 199 -10.18 -1.13 16.38
N PRO A 200 -10.71 -2.36 16.47
CA PRO A 200 -10.89 -3.25 15.34
C PRO A 200 -11.89 -2.73 14.28
N GLU A 201 -12.72 -1.77 14.67
CA GLU A 201 -13.65 -1.10 13.77
C GLU A 201 -13.00 -0.05 12.86
N VAL A 202 -11.72 0.28 13.10
CA VAL A 202 -10.98 1.29 12.33
C VAL A 202 -9.97 0.62 11.42
N MET A 203 -10.02 1.00 10.16
CA MET A 203 -9.05 0.61 9.15
C MET A 203 -8.58 1.86 8.40
N MET A 204 -7.30 1.90 8.10
CA MET A 204 -6.76 2.89 7.15
C MET A 204 -6.05 2.16 6.01
N ASN A 205 -6.08 2.76 4.83
CA ASN A 205 -5.24 2.36 3.72
C ASN A 205 -4.36 3.53 3.27
N ILE A 206 -3.12 3.23 2.96
CA ILE A 206 -2.15 4.20 2.47
C ILE A 206 -1.62 3.70 1.14
N GLU A 207 -1.68 4.55 0.14
CA GLU A 207 -1.13 4.33 -1.19
C GLU A 207 -0.08 5.40 -1.48
N ASN A 208 1.06 4.97 -1.99
CA ASN A 208 2.09 5.84 -2.52
C ASN A 208 2.53 5.34 -3.89
N ARG A 209 2.43 6.19 -4.90
CA ARG A 209 2.74 5.83 -6.28
C ARG A 209 3.23 7.01 -7.11
N ALA A 210 3.70 6.73 -8.30
CA ALA A 210 3.87 7.75 -9.31
C ALA A 210 2.52 8.41 -9.63
N ARG A 211 2.52 9.73 -9.84
CA ARG A 211 1.30 10.44 -10.27
C ARG A 211 0.94 10.05 -11.70
N ASP A 212 -0.35 9.84 -11.93
CA ASP A 212 -0.95 9.60 -13.24
C ASP A 212 -1.67 10.86 -13.75
N GLU A 213 -1.71 11.06 -15.08
CA GLU A 213 -2.42 12.19 -15.70
C GLU A 213 -3.93 12.18 -15.41
N SER A 214 -4.51 11.01 -15.18
CA SER A 214 -5.92 10.84 -14.84
C SER A 214 -6.26 11.20 -13.39
N ASP A 215 -5.26 11.45 -12.55
CA ASP A 215 -5.47 11.79 -11.13
C ASP A 215 -6.19 13.12 -10.98
N THR A 216 -7.35 13.07 -10.35
CA THR A 216 -8.18 14.24 -10.06
C THR A 216 -8.17 14.58 -8.57
N PRO A 217 -8.27 15.87 -8.20
CA PRO A 217 -8.41 16.29 -6.81
C PRO A 217 -9.58 15.60 -6.12
N ILE A 218 -9.35 15.14 -4.87
CA ILE A 218 -10.31 14.31 -4.14
C ILE A 218 -11.63 15.00 -3.87
N ILE A 219 -11.61 16.31 -3.62
CA ILE A 219 -12.84 17.09 -3.41
C ILE A 219 -13.72 17.03 -4.65
N GLN A 220 -13.14 17.25 -5.83
CA GLN A 220 -13.86 17.17 -7.11
C GLN A 220 -14.43 15.78 -7.36
N MET A 221 -13.64 14.73 -7.10
CA MET A 221 -14.07 13.34 -7.27
C MET A 221 -15.23 12.99 -6.34
N ILE A 222 -15.14 13.39 -5.06
CA ILE A 222 -16.21 13.11 -4.09
C ILE A 222 -17.48 13.89 -4.42
N GLN A 223 -17.38 15.14 -4.86
CA GLN A 223 -18.55 15.92 -5.30
C GLN A 223 -19.26 15.22 -6.46
N LYS A 224 -18.53 14.83 -7.51
CA LYS A 224 -19.06 14.09 -8.65
C LYS A 224 -19.73 12.78 -8.23
N ASN A 225 -19.10 12.01 -7.33
CA ASN A 225 -19.66 10.76 -6.82
C ASN A 225 -20.94 10.99 -6.01
N ARG A 226 -21.02 12.07 -5.21
CA ARG A 226 -22.22 12.43 -4.43
C ARG A 226 -23.41 12.77 -5.31
N GLU A 227 -23.20 13.39 -6.46
CA GLU A 227 -24.24 13.68 -7.44
C GLU A 227 -24.85 12.39 -8.01
N GLN A 228 -24.06 11.33 -8.10
CA GLN A 228 -24.45 10.03 -8.63
C GLN A 228 -25.06 9.08 -7.58
N ILE A 229 -25.12 9.47 -6.30
CA ILE A 229 -25.73 8.64 -5.25
C ILE A 229 -27.24 8.48 -5.53
N PRO A 230 -27.76 7.23 -5.65
CA PRO A 230 -29.17 6.98 -5.82
C PRO A 230 -30.02 7.60 -4.69
N GLU A 231 -31.21 8.10 -5.02
CA GLU A 231 -32.10 8.74 -4.06
C GLU A 231 -32.53 7.78 -2.92
N GLU A 232 -32.60 6.48 -3.19
CA GLU A 232 -32.87 5.45 -2.19
C GLU A 232 -31.82 5.45 -1.09
N LEU A 233 -30.53 5.56 -1.45
CA LEU A 233 -29.42 5.60 -0.50
C LEU A 233 -29.38 6.92 0.27
N LYS A 234 -29.75 8.05 -0.37
CA LYS A 234 -29.88 9.34 0.33
C LYS A 234 -30.99 9.32 1.40
N ARG A 235 -31.97 8.44 1.24
CA ARG A 235 -33.05 8.24 2.25
C ARG A 235 -32.59 7.43 3.45
N VAL A 236 -31.59 6.56 3.29
CA VAL A 236 -31.10 5.67 4.35
C VAL A 236 -30.09 6.37 5.27
N PHE A 237 -29.25 7.23 4.71
CA PHE A 237 -28.19 7.93 5.45
C PHE A 237 -28.35 9.45 5.38
N LYS A 238 -28.05 10.11 6.49
CA LYS A 238 -27.70 11.53 6.53
C LYS A 238 -26.18 11.62 6.42
N VAL A 239 -25.71 12.31 5.39
CA VAL A 239 -24.28 12.53 5.13
C VAL A 239 -23.91 13.94 5.54
N SER A 240 -22.86 14.09 6.32
CA SER A 240 -22.35 15.41 6.73
C SER A 240 -20.82 15.42 6.74
N ASP A 241 -20.23 16.46 6.21
CA ASP A 241 -18.79 16.61 6.27
C ASP A 241 -18.36 17.13 7.64
N ILE A 242 -17.37 16.44 8.21
CA ILE A 242 -16.69 16.85 9.45
C ILE A 242 -15.60 17.87 9.07
N ARG A 243 -14.85 17.56 8.00
CA ARG A 243 -13.82 18.39 7.40
C ARG A 243 -13.86 18.24 5.88
N SER A 244 -13.67 19.34 5.15
CA SER A 244 -13.52 19.32 3.69
C SER A 244 -12.74 20.57 3.27
N GLY A 245 -11.62 20.38 2.59
CA GLY A 245 -10.78 21.48 2.13
C GLY A 245 -9.32 21.13 1.98
N SER A 246 -8.50 22.14 1.76
CA SER A 246 -7.05 21.97 1.71
C SER A 246 -6.49 21.66 3.09
N ARG A 247 -5.58 20.71 3.16
CA ARG A 247 -4.84 20.36 4.38
C ARG A 247 -3.37 20.12 4.05
N GLU A 248 -2.50 20.93 4.67
CA GLU A 248 -1.06 20.77 4.56
C GLU A 248 -0.54 19.82 5.65
N ILE A 249 0.29 18.85 5.29
CA ILE A 249 0.93 17.89 6.18
C ILE A 249 2.43 17.85 5.86
N ASN A 250 3.26 18.31 6.77
CA ASN A 250 4.73 18.33 6.64
C ASN A 250 5.21 18.93 5.30
N GLY A 251 4.59 20.05 4.87
CA GLY A 251 4.88 20.73 3.60
C GLY A 251 4.16 20.16 2.37
N LEU A 252 3.44 19.05 2.50
CA LEU A 252 2.64 18.46 1.43
C LEU A 252 1.25 19.09 1.41
N LYS A 253 0.96 19.90 0.39
CA LYS A 253 -0.32 20.61 0.24
C LYS A 253 -1.34 19.69 -0.42
N GLY A 254 -2.09 18.98 0.39
CA GLY A 254 -3.12 18.03 -0.03
C GLY A 254 -4.55 18.57 0.16
N GLU A 255 -5.51 17.72 -0.18
CA GLU A 255 -6.94 17.93 0.08
C GLU A 255 -7.44 16.84 1.04
N GLU A 256 -8.33 17.22 1.96
CA GLU A 256 -8.99 16.31 2.89
C GLU A 256 -10.50 16.38 2.72
N VAL A 257 -11.16 15.23 2.72
CA VAL A 257 -12.60 15.13 2.93
C VAL A 257 -12.85 14.07 3.99
N LEU A 258 -13.48 14.47 5.07
CA LEU A 258 -13.82 13.59 6.19
C LEU A 258 -15.32 13.69 6.43
N THR A 259 -16.03 12.60 6.24
CA THR A 259 -17.49 12.54 6.19
C THR A 259 -18.02 11.62 7.27
N HIS A 260 -19.08 12.06 7.93
CA HIS A 260 -19.89 11.25 8.83
C HIS A 260 -21.15 10.79 8.11
N TYR A 261 -21.41 9.48 8.16
CA TYR A 261 -22.60 8.83 7.66
C TYR A 261 -23.47 8.41 8.86
N GLN A 262 -24.59 9.10 9.06
CA GLN A 262 -25.54 8.81 10.14
C GLN A 262 -26.75 8.10 9.55
N PRO A 263 -27.09 6.88 10.02
CA PRO A 263 -28.32 6.22 9.59
C PRO A 263 -29.54 7.04 10.02
N ARG A 264 -30.53 7.11 9.13
CA ARG A 264 -31.84 7.75 9.44
C ARG A 264 -32.77 6.82 10.20
N LEU A 265 -32.50 5.51 10.17
CA LEU A 265 -33.27 4.49 10.88
C LEU A 265 -32.56 4.12 12.18
N SER A 266 -33.34 3.88 13.24
CA SER A 266 -32.85 3.67 14.60
C SER A 266 -31.99 2.41 14.83
N PHE A 267 -31.95 1.51 13.84
CA PHE A 267 -31.19 0.26 13.92
C PHE A 267 -29.96 0.25 12.97
N GLY A 268 -29.66 1.38 12.34
CA GLY A 268 -28.47 1.51 11.50
C GLY A 268 -27.24 1.94 12.29
N ARG A 269 -26.06 1.66 11.73
CA ARG A 269 -24.77 2.08 12.28
C ARG A 269 -24.27 3.32 11.57
N GLY A 270 -23.73 4.26 12.35
CA GLY A 270 -22.97 5.36 11.81
C GLY A 270 -21.55 4.92 11.48
N PHE A 271 -20.94 5.57 10.52
CA PHE A 271 -19.53 5.38 10.22
C PHE A 271 -18.89 6.69 9.74
N GLU A 272 -17.61 6.78 9.96
CA GLU A 272 -16.76 7.81 9.41
C GLU A 272 -16.01 7.26 8.20
N SER A 273 -15.94 8.07 7.15
CA SER A 273 -15.08 7.83 5.99
C SER A 273 -14.26 9.06 5.74
N GLY A 274 -12.98 8.90 5.59
CA GLY A 274 -12.05 9.99 5.35
C GLY A 274 -11.09 9.70 4.23
N VAL A 275 -10.69 10.72 3.52
CA VAL A 275 -9.61 10.67 2.55
C VAL A 275 -8.78 11.93 2.69
N TRP A 276 -7.47 11.76 2.73
CA TRP A 276 -6.50 12.81 2.45
C TRP A 276 -5.69 12.40 1.23
N GLN A 277 -5.52 13.34 0.30
CA GLN A 277 -4.82 13.11 -0.96
C GLN A 277 -3.82 14.22 -1.20
N TYR A 278 -2.60 13.84 -1.55
CA TYR A 278 -1.58 14.69 -2.12
C TYR A 278 -1.27 14.22 -3.53
N LEU A 279 -1.51 15.06 -4.53
CA LEU A 279 -1.35 14.64 -5.93
C LEU A 279 0.11 14.45 -6.34
N GLY A 280 1.04 15.17 -5.72
CA GLY A 280 2.41 15.24 -6.20
C GLY A 280 2.50 16.02 -7.52
N THR A 281 3.65 15.92 -8.17
CA THR A 281 3.91 16.58 -9.46
C THR A 281 4.02 15.52 -10.56
N LEU A 282 3.30 15.74 -11.66
CA LEU A 282 3.37 14.85 -12.83
C LEU A 282 4.82 14.82 -13.35
N ASP A 283 5.25 13.62 -13.76
CA ASP A 283 6.59 13.35 -14.29
C ASP A 283 7.76 13.71 -13.36
N ASN A 284 7.48 13.92 -12.08
CA ASN A 284 8.51 14.15 -11.08
C ASN A 284 8.70 12.93 -10.17
N PRO A 285 9.75 12.13 -10.34
CA PRO A 285 9.96 10.94 -9.53
C PRO A 285 10.22 11.21 -8.05
N LYS A 286 10.56 12.46 -7.67
CA LYS A 286 10.81 12.87 -6.27
C LYS A 286 9.55 13.32 -5.55
N ASP A 287 8.47 13.56 -6.29
CA ASP A 287 7.25 14.17 -5.77
C ASP A 287 6.03 13.32 -6.13
N SER A 288 5.85 12.26 -5.37
CA SER A 288 4.91 11.18 -5.63
C SER A 288 3.51 11.47 -5.10
N TYR A 289 2.51 10.86 -5.73
CA TYR A 289 1.13 10.81 -5.23
C TYR A 289 1.04 10.06 -3.91
N ILE A 290 0.23 10.58 -2.98
CA ILE A 290 -0.07 9.94 -1.70
C ILE A 290 -1.58 9.99 -1.47
N TYR A 291 -2.14 8.85 -1.12
CA TYR A 291 -3.54 8.71 -0.72
C TYR A 291 -3.61 8.03 0.64
N VAL A 292 -4.45 8.56 1.50
CA VAL A 292 -4.74 7.97 2.81
C VAL A 292 -6.25 7.90 2.98
N GLY A 293 -6.77 6.69 3.02
CA GLY A 293 -8.18 6.42 3.28
C GLY A 293 -8.39 5.99 4.74
N LEU A 294 -9.47 6.47 5.34
CA LEU A 294 -9.94 6.08 6.66
C LEU A 294 -11.34 5.49 6.55
N LYS A 295 -11.58 4.40 7.23
CA LYS A 295 -12.92 3.86 7.50
C LYS A 295 -13.02 3.49 8.98
N GLY A 296 -13.96 4.12 9.67
CA GLY A 296 -14.29 3.81 11.06
C GLY A 296 -15.80 3.51 11.18
N VAL A 297 -16.15 2.35 11.70
CA VAL A 297 -17.55 1.95 11.93
C VAL A 297 -17.82 2.08 13.43
N ARG A 298 -18.79 2.92 13.81
CA ARG A 298 -19.24 3.03 15.19
C ARG A 298 -20.30 1.99 15.48
N ASP A 299 -20.21 1.38 16.62
CA ASP A 299 -21.11 0.38 17.21
C ASP A 299 -21.05 -1.02 16.58
N SER A 300 -20.53 -1.95 17.34
CA SER A 300 -20.79 -3.38 17.12
C SER A 300 -22.24 -3.71 17.51
N ILE A 301 -22.79 -4.82 17.00
CA ILE A 301 -24.11 -5.32 17.38
C ILE A 301 -24.18 -5.58 18.89
N ASP A 302 -23.06 -5.90 19.52
CA ASP A 302 -22.89 -6.03 20.95
C ASP A 302 -22.57 -4.66 21.55
N LYS A 303 -23.60 -3.99 22.10
CA LYS A 303 -23.49 -2.69 22.77
C LYS A 303 -22.47 -2.66 23.93
N GLU A 304 -22.00 -3.81 24.39
CA GLU A 304 -21.05 -3.92 25.49
C GLU A 304 -19.58 -3.66 25.03
N ASN A 305 -19.26 -3.66 23.73
CA ASN A 305 -17.89 -3.57 23.20
C ASN A 305 -17.64 -2.53 22.11
N SER A 306 -18.55 -1.61 21.86
CA SER A 306 -18.25 -0.48 20.98
C SER A 306 -17.28 0.46 21.68
N SER A 307 -16.03 0.35 21.30
CA SER A 307 -14.91 0.88 22.06
C SER A 307 -14.41 2.24 21.58
N ILE A 308 -14.86 2.74 20.42
CA ILE A 308 -14.27 3.94 19.81
C ILE A 308 -15.30 5.04 19.53
N SER A 309 -15.02 6.24 20.04
CA SER A 309 -15.78 7.45 19.73
C SER A 309 -15.31 8.08 18.42
N GLN A 310 -16.17 8.92 17.81
CA GLN A 310 -15.79 9.74 16.65
C GLN A 310 -14.50 10.52 16.91
N LYS A 311 -14.37 11.11 18.10
CA LYS A 311 -13.18 11.88 18.49
C LYS A 311 -11.90 11.04 18.44
N GLN A 312 -11.98 9.79 18.89
CA GLN A 312 -10.85 8.86 18.86
C GLN A 312 -10.50 8.41 17.44
N ILE A 313 -11.52 8.16 16.58
CA ILE A 313 -11.30 7.89 15.15
C ILE A 313 -10.55 9.04 14.50
N LEU A 314 -10.98 10.28 14.77
CA LEU A 314 -10.31 11.48 14.25
C LEU A 314 -8.88 11.63 14.79
N GLN A 315 -8.66 11.34 16.08
CA GLN A 315 -7.31 11.38 16.67
C GLN A 315 -6.37 10.39 16.01
N LEU A 316 -6.85 9.17 15.75
CA LEU A 316 -6.05 8.15 15.10
C LEU A 316 -5.70 8.56 13.66
N ASN A 317 -6.70 9.06 12.93
CA ASN A 317 -6.49 9.62 11.59
C ASN A 317 -5.46 10.75 11.60
N ASP A 318 -5.63 11.72 12.47
CA ASP A 318 -4.75 12.88 12.58
C ASP A 318 -3.33 12.48 13.01
N PHE A 319 -3.21 11.51 13.90
CA PHE A 319 -1.92 10.99 14.32
C PHE A 319 -1.15 10.38 13.13
N VAL A 320 -1.77 9.49 12.36
CA VAL A 320 -1.11 8.87 11.21
C VAL A 320 -0.78 9.91 10.14
N LEU A 321 -1.75 10.75 9.77
CA LEU A 321 -1.58 11.77 8.74
C LEU A 321 -0.46 12.77 9.08
N ASN A 322 -0.44 13.32 10.30
CA ASN A 322 0.54 14.33 10.71
C ASN A 322 1.98 13.78 10.79
N ASN A 323 2.14 12.46 10.72
CA ASN A 323 3.45 11.79 10.69
C ASN A 323 3.85 11.27 9.31
N ILE A 324 3.06 11.56 8.25
CA ILE A 324 3.46 11.24 6.87
C ILE A 324 4.48 12.26 6.39
N LYS A 325 5.55 11.79 5.78
CA LYS A 325 6.58 12.60 5.15
C LYS A 325 7.21 11.88 3.98
N ILE A 326 7.72 12.61 3.01
CA ILE A 326 8.61 12.04 2.00
C ILE A 326 9.84 11.52 2.73
N SER A 327 10.25 10.30 2.40
CA SER A 327 11.42 9.70 3.01
C SER A 327 12.63 10.62 2.84
N PRO A 328 13.41 10.88 3.89
CA PRO A 328 14.56 11.80 3.84
C PRO A 328 15.63 11.38 2.82
N PHE A 329 15.63 10.11 2.43
CA PHE A 329 16.52 9.59 1.38
C PHE A 329 16.07 9.98 -0.03
N ASN A 330 14.81 10.42 -0.17
CA ASN A 330 14.20 10.88 -1.41
C ASN A 330 14.19 12.41 -1.53
N GLN A 331 14.44 13.11 -0.43
CA GLN A 331 14.77 14.54 -0.46
C GLN A 331 16.23 14.63 -0.88
N GLY A 332 16.51 15.05 -2.12
CA GLY A 332 17.89 15.32 -2.54
C GLY A 332 18.57 16.18 -1.47
N LYS A 333 19.84 15.91 -1.17
CA LYS A 333 20.65 16.86 -0.41
C LYS A 333 20.48 18.20 -1.13
N SER A 334 19.86 19.20 -0.47
CA SER A 334 20.08 20.57 -0.87
C SER A 334 21.58 20.76 -0.78
N ASP A 335 22.26 20.94 -1.90
CA ASP A 335 23.64 21.38 -1.93
C ASP A 335 23.62 22.78 -1.27
N ASP A 336 23.90 22.79 0.04
CA ASP A 336 24.29 23.99 0.79
C ASP A 336 25.80 24.20 0.61
#